data_74927dc1823f6b142d620b154a430efa
#
_entry.id   74927dc1823f6b142d620b154a430efa
#
_cell.length_a   1.000
_cell.length_b   1.000
_cell.length_c   1.000
_cell.angle_alpha   90.00
_cell.angle_beta   90.00
_cell.angle_gamma   90.00
#
_symmetry.space_group_name_H-M   'P 1'
#
loop_
_entity.id
_entity.type
_entity.pdbx_description
1 polymer ?
#
loop_
_entity_poly.entity_id
_entity_poly.type
_entity_poly.pdbx_seq_one_letter_code
_entity_poly.pdbx_strand_id
1 'polypeptide(L)'
;MKKETKTGRWKYAAIVLIVTLLVGLFWSYVKNGPKGEIYLYGETHSNQKILNRELSIWGEYYEEGMRDLFVEFPYTDAQFLNLWMQADDDELLDLQFKDWGGTEGGTEVMKNFLKQIKEQYPETVFHGTDVGHTWESTGPRYLAYLEANGQKDTEEYKRAQENMEQGKRYYEIEATDEASSVRYREDRMVENFRRSYQELEAVRRTDIMGIYGSTHIVESEYRNSDFRMAKQLSENYGEHLHTKDLTQEPDRIDTLEVIGKTYTASYFGEQDISMVKGYKIRKFWRLEDAYEDFKELPTPREILPADNYPVKIQAGQVFAVEYLMSDGSTEWKYYISDGTEQNGQLITKRMKME
;
A
#
# COMPACT_ATOMS: atom_id res chain seq x y z
N MET A 1 -23.73 -49.93 53.12
CA MET A 1 -23.83 -49.61 51.68
C MET A 1 -24.26 -48.15 51.53
N LYS A 2 -23.30 -47.30 51.11
CA LYS A 2 -23.58 -45.89 50.87
C LYS A 2 -24.21 -45.76 49.47
N LYS A 3 -25.46 -45.22 49.40
CA LYS A 3 -26.08 -44.81 48.13
C LYS A 3 -25.30 -43.64 47.58
N GLU A 4 -24.41 -43.85 46.60
CA GLU A 4 -23.84 -42.73 45.81
C GLU A 4 -24.97 -42.06 45.02
N THR A 5 -25.11 -40.79 45.27
CA THR A 5 -26.20 -39.96 44.77
C THR A 5 -26.04 -39.73 43.24
N LYS A 6 -26.94 -40.28 42.41
CA LYS A 6 -27.06 -40.07 40.97
C LYS A 6 -27.07 -38.57 40.57
N THR A 7 -27.35 -37.68 41.50
CA THR A 7 -27.45 -36.22 41.30
C THR A 7 -26.15 -35.53 40.97
N GLY A 8 -24.97 -36.05 41.36
CA GLY A 8 -23.67 -35.46 41.01
C GLY A 8 -23.30 -35.63 39.54
N ARG A 9 -23.54 -36.81 38.97
CA ARG A 9 -23.18 -37.11 37.57
C ARG A 9 -23.99 -36.27 36.57
N TRP A 10 -25.24 -35.96 36.81
CA TRP A 10 -26.06 -35.10 35.99
C TRP A 10 -25.62 -33.64 36.00
N LYS A 11 -25.13 -33.11 37.13
CA LYS A 11 -24.55 -31.77 37.20
C LYS A 11 -23.26 -31.65 36.39
N TYR A 12 -22.37 -32.63 36.45
CA TYR A 12 -21.15 -32.64 35.63
C TYR A 12 -21.47 -32.79 34.12
N ALA A 13 -22.43 -33.63 33.74
CA ALA A 13 -22.88 -33.77 32.35
C ALA A 13 -23.48 -32.48 31.84
N ALA A 14 -24.29 -31.75 32.62
CA ALA A 14 -24.84 -30.45 32.25
C ALA A 14 -23.75 -29.37 32.10
N ILE A 15 -22.75 -29.33 32.96
CA ILE A 15 -21.63 -28.40 32.87
C ILE A 15 -20.80 -28.68 31.60
N VAL A 16 -20.48 -29.93 31.33
CA VAL A 16 -19.75 -30.32 30.11
C VAL A 16 -20.54 -29.91 28.84
N LEU A 17 -21.86 -30.15 28.83
CA LEU A 17 -22.73 -29.77 27.71
C LEU A 17 -22.74 -28.23 27.48
N ILE A 18 -22.86 -27.45 28.58
CA ILE A 18 -22.84 -25.99 28.51
C ILE A 18 -21.47 -25.48 28.01
N VAL A 19 -20.37 -26.03 28.51
CA VAL A 19 -19.02 -25.68 28.05
C VAL A 19 -18.83 -26.02 26.58
N THR A 20 -19.30 -27.19 26.13
CA THR A 20 -19.22 -27.59 24.71
C THR A 20 -20.06 -26.69 23.83
N LEU A 21 -21.26 -26.29 24.29
CA LEU A 21 -22.13 -25.35 23.60
C LEU A 21 -21.49 -23.95 23.54
N LEU A 22 -20.92 -23.46 24.62
CA LEU A 22 -20.24 -22.17 24.65
C LEU A 22 -19.01 -22.14 23.74
N VAL A 23 -18.22 -23.21 23.75
CA VAL A 23 -17.09 -23.40 22.81
C VAL A 23 -17.59 -23.45 21.37
N GLY A 24 -18.67 -24.19 21.11
CA GLY A 24 -19.28 -24.26 19.78
C GLY A 24 -19.83 -22.90 19.29
N LEU A 25 -20.48 -22.15 20.17
CA LEU A 25 -20.95 -20.77 19.88
C LEU A 25 -19.78 -19.81 19.69
N PHE A 26 -18.74 -19.91 20.49
CA PHE A 26 -17.53 -19.14 20.33
C PHE A 26 -16.84 -19.42 18.98
N TRP A 27 -16.68 -20.70 18.62
CA TRP A 27 -16.15 -21.08 17.33
C TRP A 27 -17.04 -20.64 16.14
N SER A 28 -18.35 -20.73 16.29
CA SER A 28 -19.30 -20.22 15.29
C SER A 28 -19.21 -18.70 15.17
N TYR A 29 -19.06 -17.97 16.29
CA TYR A 29 -18.88 -16.52 16.31
C TYR A 29 -17.54 -16.11 15.66
N VAL A 30 -16.44 -16.79 15.98
CA VAL A 30 -15.12 -16.54 15.37
C VAL A 30 -15.15 -16.84 13.87
N LYS A 31 -15.84 -17.91 13.45
CA LYS A 31 -15.90 -18.31 12.04
C LYS A 31 -16.88 -17.49 11.19
N ASN A 32 -18.00 -17.05 11.76
CA ASN A 32 -19.10 -16.37 11.07
C ASN A 32 -19.43 -14.99 11.68
N GLY A 33 -18.58 -14.49 12.58
CA GLY A 33 -18.69 -13.14 13.15
C GLY A 33 -18.44 -12.07 12.09
N PRO A 34 -18.78 -10.81 12.37
CA PRO A 34 -18.48 -9.72 11.46
C PRO A 34 -16.98 -9.64 11.24
N LYS A 35 -16.57 -9.64 9.96
CA LYS A 35 -15.17 -9.46 9.57
C LYS A 35 -14.69 -8.07 9.98
N GLY A 36 -13.40 -7.90 10.17
CA GLY A 36 -12.77 -6.59 10.28
C GLY A 36 -12.74 -5.87 8.94
N GLU A 37 -12.50 -4.57 8.98
CA GLU A 37 -12.34 -3.75 7.78
C GLU A 37 -10.85 -3.67 7.40
N ILE A 38 -10.57 -3.73 6.11
CA ILE A 38 -9.22 -3.71 5.53
C ILE A 38 -9.09 -2.43 4.71
N TYR A 39 -8.22 -1.53 5.13
CA TYR A 39 -7.97 -0.26 4.43
C TYR A 39 -6.59 -0.28 3.79
N LEU A 40 -6.51 -0.42 2.45
CA LEU A 40 -5.25 -0.41 1.71
C LEU A 40 -5.02 0.95 1.06
N TYR A 41 -3.86 1.52 1.33
CA TYR A 41 -3.42 2.80 0.78
C TYR A 41 -2.30 2.59 -0.22
N GLY A 42 -2.44 3.21 -1.40
CA GLY A 42 -1.46 3.16 -2.47
C GLY A 42 -0.50 4.33 -2.41
N GLU A 43 0.79 4.04 -2.49
CA GLU A 43 1.85 5.03 -2.42
C GLU A 43 2.76 5.05 -3.65
N THR A 44 3.64 6.05 -3.72
CA THR A 44 4.92 6.04 -4.43
C THR A 44 6.02 6.04 -3.37
N HIS A 45 6.84 5.01 -3.36
CA HIS A 45 7.84 4.78 -2.32
C HIS A 45 8.69 6.02 -2.03
N SER A 46 8.94 6.26 -0.74
CA SER A 46 9.77 7.37 -0.26
C SER A 46 9.33 8.77 -0.69
N ASN A 47 8.09 8.95 -1.10
CA ASN A 47 7.52 10.27 -1.35
C ASN A 47 7.13 10.94 -0.02
N GLN A 48 7.85 11.99 0.37
CA GLN A 48 7.66 12.67 1.67
C GLN A 48 6.21 13.12 1.92
N LYS A 49 5.53 13.64 0.88
CA LYS A 49 4.13 14.08 1.00
C LYS A 49 3.20 12.90 1.31
N ILE A 50 3.36 11.80 0.56
CA ILE A 50 2.53 10.61 0.72
C ILE A 50 2.80 10.00 2.10
N LEU A 51 4.05 9.83 2.50
CA LEU A 51 4.42 9.30 3.82
C LEU A 51 3.87 10.18 4.98
N ASN A 52 3.85 11.50 4.82
CA ASN A 52 3.22 12.38 5.80
C ASN A 52 1.69 12.16 5.88
N ARG A 53 1.06 11.89 4.73
CA ARG A 53 -0.38 11.58 4.67
C ARG A 53 -0.69 10.23 5.30
N GLU A 54 0.11 9.22 5.03
CA GLU A 54 0.02 7.88 5.64
C GLU A 54 0.19 7.93 7.17
N LEU A 55 1.18 8.70 7.64
CA LEU A 55 1.40 8.92 9.06
C LEU A 55 0.17 9.56 9.73
N SER A 56 -0.45 10.55 9.07
CA SER A 56 -1.68 11.18 9.56
C SER A 56 -2.85 10.20 9.62
N ILE A 57 -3.05 9.40 8.55
CA ILE A 57 -4.12 8.40 8.50
C ILE A 57 -3.88 7.30 9.54
N TRP A 58 -2.63 6.83 9.66
CA TRP A 58 -2.28 5.85 10.69
C TRP A 58 -2.57 6.36 12.08
N GLY A 59 -2.25 7.64 12.35
CA GLY A 59 -2.56 8.27 13.63
C GLY A 59 -4.05 8.30 13.94
N GLU A 60 -4.92 8.61 12.98
CA GLU A 60 -6.37 8.57 13.13
C GLU A 60 -6.84 7.14 13.52
N TYR A 61 -6.38 6.11 12.82
CA TYR A 61 -6.71 4.71 13.14
C TYR A 61 -6.10 4.23 14.46
N TYR A 62 -4.90 4.67 14.79
CA TYR A 62 -4.24 4.32 16.05
C TYR A 62 -5.02 4.85 17.26
N GLU A 63 -5.52 6.09 17.19
CA GLU A 63 -6.38 6.69 18.22
C GLU A 63 -7.72 5.93 18.36
N GLU A 64 -8.22 5.34 17.29
CA GLU A 64 -9.41 4.47 17.29
C GLU A 64 -9.11 3.05 17.81
N GLY A 65 -7.85 2.74 18.12
CA GLY A 65 -7.44 1.48 18.72
C GLY A 65 -6.79 0.47 17.77
N MET A 66 -6.58 0.82 16.50
CA MET A 66 -5.83 -0.02 15.56
C MET A 66 -4.35 -0.09 15.97
N ARG A 67 -3.74 -1.27 15.81
CA ARG A 67 -2.31 -1.50 16.15
C ARG A 67 -1.55 -2.25 15.05
N ASP A 68 -2.28 -2.90 14.15
CA ASP A 68 -1.73 -3.79 13.14
C ASP A 68 -1.59 -3.04 11.82
N LEU A 69 -0.34 -2.72 11.42
CA LEU A 69 0.00 -2.03 10.19
C LEU A 69 0.63 -3.02 9.19
N PHE A 70 -0.08 -3.29 8.10
CA PHE A 70 0.40 -4.14 7.04
C PHE A 70 1.25 -3.32 6.06
N VAL A 71 2.37 -3.89 5.62
CA VAL A 71 3.36 -3.17 4.80
C VAL A 71 3.93 -4.04 3.70
N GLU A 72 4.31 -3.38 2.60
CA GLU A 72 5.02 -3.98 1.47
C GLU A 72 6.51 -4.23 1.82
N PHE A 73 6.74 -4.88 2.94
CA PHE A 73 8.05 -5.36 3.35
C PHE A 73 8.05 -6.89 3.44
N PRO A 74 9.21 -7.54 3.27
CA PRO A 74 9.36 -8.95 3.60
C PRO A 74 8.93 -9.25 5.05
N TYR A 75 8.44 -10.46 5.28
CA TYR A 75 8.09 -10.89 6.64
C TYR A 75 9.27 -10.72 7.61
N THR A 76 10.48 -11.14 7.21
CA THR A 76 11.69 -11.04 8.04
C THR A 76 12.04 -9.61 8.39
N ASP A 77 11.83 -8.67 7.46
CA ASP A 77 12.12 -7.26 7.65
C ASP A 77 11.13 -6.61 8.63
N ALA A 78 9.83 -6.91 8.48
CA ALA A 78 8.81 -6.43 9.40
C ALA A 78 9.03 -6.97 10.83
N GLN A 79 9.42 -8.24 10.98
CA GLN A 79 9.75 -8.79 12.29
C GLN A 79 10.98 -8.12 12.90
N PHE A 80 11.97 -7.79 12.08
CA PHE A 80 13.16 -7.06 12.54
C PHE A 80 12.81 -5.63 12.96
N LEU A 81 11.90 -4.97 12.26
CA LEU A 81 11.33 -3.69 12.68
C LEU A 81 10.53 -3.82 13.99
N ASN A 82 9.76 -4.89 14.18
CA ASN A 82 9.05 -5.13 15.45
C ASN A 82 10.02 -5.31 16.63
N LEU A 83 11.20 -5.90 16.42
CA LEU A 83 12.26 -5.92 17.44
C LEU A 83 12.80 -4.52 17.72
N TRP A 84 13.02 -3.71 16.66
CA TRP A 84 13.44 -2.33 16.82
C TRP A 84 12.39 -1.47 17.53
N MET A 85 11.10 -1.68 17.29
CA MET A 85 10.03 -0.97 18.03
C MET A 85 10.13 -1.14 19.53
N GLN A 86 10.70 -2.26 20.01
CA GLN A 86 10.91 -2.57 21.44
C GLN A 86 12.30 -2.18 21.96
N ALA A 87 13.23 -1.78 21.09
CA ALA A 87 14.59 -1.41 21.46
C ALA A 87 14.67 0.03 21.98
N ASP A 88 15.65 0.31 22.84
CA ASP A 88 15.89 1.65 23.38
C ASP A 88 16.65 2.58 22.42
N ASP A 89 17.26 2.01 21.36
CA ASP A 89 18.07 2.72 20.38
C ASP A 89 17.67 2.38 18.92
N ASP A 90 18.41 2.92 17.95
CA ASP A 90 18.18 2.75 16.54
C ASP A 90 19.15 1.77 15.85
N GLU A 91 19.97 1.02 16.59
CA GLU A 91 20.98 0.13 15.98
C GLU A 91 20.36 -0.90 15.03
N LEU A 92 19.20 -1.47 15.40
CA LEU A 92 18.48 -2.42 14.55
C LEU A 92 17.92 -1.75 13.29
N LEU A 93 17.41 -0.53 13.41
CA LEU A 93 16.93 0.25 12.27
C LEU A 93 18.08 0.60 11.32
N ASP A 94 19.24 1.01 11.86
CA ASP A 94 20.43 1.34 11.08
C ASP A 94 20.93 0.13 10.30
N LEU A 95 20.91 -1.06 10.90
CA LEU A 95 21.20 -2.31 10.23
C LEU A 95 20.22 -2.62 9.09
N GLN A 96 18.93 -2.43 9.33
CA GLN A 96 17.89 -2.63 8.32
C GLN A 96 18.10 -1.70 7.12
N PHE A 97 18.35 -0.41 7.37
CA PHE A 97 18.58 0.56 6.30
C PHE A 97 19.91 0.34 5.55
N LYS A 98 20.89 -0.29 6.20
CA LYS A 98 22.10 -0.75 5.51
C LYS A 98 21.77 -1.87 4.52
N ASP A 99 20.89 -2.81 4.89
CA ASP A 99 20.49 -3.91 4.01
C ASP A 99 19.58 -3.40 2.88
N TRP A 100 18.77 -2.38 3.11
CA TRP A 100 17.92 -1.73 2.11
C TRP A 100 18.67 -0.72 1.21
N GLY A 101 19.97 -0.50 1.44
CA GLY A 101 20.75 0.46 0.68
C GLY A 101 20.69 0.22 -0.83
N GLY A 102 20.30 1.26 -1.58
CA GLY A 102 20.12 1.21 -3.03
C GLY A 102 18.74 0.76 -3.50
N THR A 103 17.80 0.46 -2.60
CA THR A 103 16.38 0.21 -2.91
C THR A 103 15.55 1.48 -2.73
N GLU A 104 14.35 1.49 -3.28
CA GLU A 104 13.39 2.61 -3.13
C GLU A 104 12.93 2.82 -1.68
N GLY A 105 12.92 1.77 -0.86
CA GLY A 105 12.63 1.83 0.58
C GLY A 105 13.82 2.28 1.44
N GLY A 106 15.06 2.18 0.92
CA GLY A 106 16.29 2.46 1.67
C GLY A 106 16.68 3.95 1.76
N THR A 107 15.73 4.84 1.99
CA THR A 107 15.94 6.29 1.98
C THR A 107 15.82 6.92 3.36
N GLU A 108 16.46 8.07 3.57
CA GLU A 108 16.32 8.84 4.82
C GLU A 108 14.86 9.29 5.07
N VAL A 109 14.09 9.49 4.01
CA VAL A 109 12.67 9.86 4.10
C VAL A 109 11.87 8.73 4.74
N MET A 110 12.04 7.49 4.26
CA MET A 110 11.41 6.30 4.83
C MET A 110 11.90 6.05 6.27
N LYS A 111 13.19 6.21 6.52
CA LYS A 111 13.76 6.06 7.87
C LYS A 111 13.13 7.01 8.89
N ASN A 112 12.98 8.27 8.50
CA ASN A 112 12.31 9.27 9.33
C ASN A 112 10.83 8.97 9.54
N PHE A 113 10.14 8.45 8.54
CA PHE A 113 8.75 7.99 8.67
C PHE A 113 8.61 6.87 9.71
N LEU A 114 9.45 5.84 9.66
CA LEU A 114 9.44 4.75 10.65
C LEU A 114 9.76 5.26 12.07
N LYS A 115 10.73 6.19 12.20
CA LYS A 115 11.04 6.82 13.50
C LYS A 115 9.85 7.60 14.07
N GLN A 116 9.11 8.31 13.22
CA GLN A 116 7.89 9.00 13.64
C GLN A 116 6.80 8.03 14.09
N ILE A 117 6.66 6.87 13.42
CA ILE A 117 5.75 5.82 13.87
C ILE A 117 6.15 5.33 15.27
N LYS A 118 7.42 5.01 15.51
CA LYS A 118 7.90 4.56 16.83
C LYS A 118 7.67 5.61 17.92
N GLU A 119 7.94 6.87 17.62
CA GLU A 119 7.82 7.98 18.58
C GLU A 119 6.35 8.27 18.92
N GLN A 120 5.48 8.33 17.92
CA GLN A 120 4.10 8.78 18.10
C GLN A 120 3.13 7.62 18.33
N TYR A 121 3.42 6.42 17.81
CA TYR A 121 2.54 5.25 17.80
C TYR A 121 3.30 3.98 18.24
N PRO A 122 3.85 3.94 19.47
CA PRO A 122 4.82 2.92 19.89
C PRO A 122 4.27 1.49 20.00
N GLU A 123 2.95 1.32 20.01
CA GLU A 123 2.32 -0.02 20.04
C GLU A 123 2.04 -0.58 18.63
N THR A 124 2.52 0.09 17.58
CA THR A 124 2.37 -0.39 16.20
C THR A 124 3.09 -1.72 16.01
N VAL A 125 2.40 -2.68 15.40
CA VAL A 125 2.93 -3.98 14.99
C VAL A 125 2.94 -4.05 13.46
N PHE A 126 4.11 -4.19 12.86
CA PHE A 126 4.28 -4.32 11.42
C PHE A 126 4.04 -5.75 10.95
N HIS A 127 3.23 -5.92 9.91
CA HIS A 127 2.98 -7.18 9.22
C HIS A 127 3.51 -7.12 7.80
N GLY A 128 4.70 -7.68 7.59
CA GLY A 128 5.32 -7.76 6.27
C GLY A 128 4.69 -8.85 5.41
N THR A 129 4.34 -8.51 4.18
CA THR A 129 3.62 -9.41 3.28
C THR A 129 4.32 -9.68 1.96
N ASP A 130 5.42 -8.99 1.68
CA ASP A 130 6.17 -9.16 0.44
C ASP A 130 7.07 -10.40 0.46
N VAL A 131 7.58 -10.75 -0.72
CA VAL A 131 8.62 -11.78 -0.86
C VAL A 131 9.92 -11.34 -0.19
N GLY A 132 10.78 -12.28 0.18
CA GLY A 132 12.01 -11.99 0.94
C GLY A 132 13.10 -11.30 0.11
N HIS A 133 12.95 -10.05 -0.23
CA HIS A 133 13.95 -9.28 -0.98
C HIS A 133 15.32 -9.26 -0.29
N THR A 134 15.35 -9.34 1.02
CA THR A 134 16.56 -9.34 1.86
C THR A 134 16.98 -10.76 2.30
N TRP A 135 16.69 -11.77 1.46
CA TRP A 135 16.96 -13.19 1.75
C TRP A 135 18.44 -13.52 1.99
N GLU A 136 19.36 -12.67 1.55
CA GLU A 136 20.82 -12.82 1.79
C GLU A 136 21.32 -12.02 3.00
N SER A 137 20.53 -11.11 3.57
CA SER A 137 20.96 -10.18 4.62
C SER A 137 20.07 -10.24 5.87
N THR A 138 18.94 -9.53 5.90
CA THR A 138 18.03 -9.51 7.06
C THR A 138 17.43 -10.89 7.35
N GLY A 139 17.08 -11.67 6.33
CA GLY A 139 16.53 -13.02 6.50
C GLY A 139 17.41 -13.92 7.37
N PRO A 140 18.69 -14.18 7.01
CA PRO A 140 19.59 -14.98 7.82
C PRO A 140 19.84 -14.39 9.22
N ARG A 141 19.87 -13.07 9.35
CA ARG A 141 20.03 -12.40 10.65
C ARG A 141 18.85 -12.65 11.57
N TYR A 142 17.62 -12.59 11.02
CA TYR A 142 16.43 -12.90 11.80
C TYR A 142 16.36 -14.38 12.21
N LEU A 143 16.73 -15.31 11.32
CA LEU A 143 16.85 -16.74 11.68
C LEU A 143 17.87 -16.96 12.80
N ALA A 144 19.03 -16.31 12.73
CA ALA A 144 20.06 -16.41 13.77
C ALA A 144 19.56 -15.86 15.11
N TYR A 145 18.78 -14.76 15.10
CA TYR A 145 18.13 -14.24 16.28
C TYR A 145 17.15 -15.27 16.90
N LEU A 146 16.28 -15.90 16.09
CA LEU A 146 15.35 -16.92 16.55
C LEU A 146 16.08 -18.14 17.12
N GLU A 147 17.15 -18.61 16.47
CA GLU A 147 17.98 -19.72 16.97
C GLU A 147 18.63 -19.40 18.32
N ALA A 148 19.19 -18.20 18.48
CA ALA A 148 19.80 -17.75 19.72
C ALA A 148 18.79 -17.66 20.88
N ASN A 149 17.51 -17.45 20.57
CA ASN A 149 16.41 -17.42 21.53
C ASN A 149 15.67 -18.75 21.68
N GLY A 150 16.21 -19.86 21.12
CA GLY A 150 15.62 -21.19 21.25
C GLY A 150 14.33 -21.41 20.46
N GLN A 151 14.10 -20.60 19.41
CA GLN A 151 12.87 -20.56 18.61
C GLN A 151 13.01 -21.28 17.25
N LYS A 152 14.03 -22.12 17.08
CA LYS A 152 14.33 -22.81 15.80
C LYS A 152 13.20 -23.73 15.28
N ASP A 153 12.37 -24.25 16.17
CA ASP A 153 11.27 -25.18 15.81
C ASP A 153 9.90 -24.49 15.77
N THR A 154 9.85 -23.15 15.87
CA THR A 154 8.61 -22.38 15.88
C THR A 154 8.04 -22.16 14.46
N GLU A 155 6.77 -21.76 14.39
CA GLU A 155 6.14 -21.36 13.13
C GLU A 155 6.77 -20.08 12.58
N GLU A 156 7.23 -19.16 13.44
CA GLU A 156 7.95 -17.95 13.02
C GLU A 156 9.24 -18.28 12.29
N TYR A 157 10.00 -19.27 12.80
CA TYR A 157 11.24 -19.72 12.14
C TYR A 157 10.96 -20.31 10.74
N LYS A 158 9.94 -21.18 10.64
CA LYS A 158 9.54 -21.77 9.35
C LYS A 158 9.06 -20.71 8.38
N ARG A 159 8.27 -19.74 8.85
CA ARG A 159 7.79 -18.63 8.05
C ARG A 159 8.91 -17.73 7.55
N ALA A 160 9.91 -17.47 8.38
CA ALA A 160 11.10 -16.74 7.96
C ALA A 160 11.87 -17.48 6.86
N GLN A 161 12.05 -18.81 7.00
CA GLN A 161 12.67 -19.63 5.96
C GLN A 161 11.85 -19.63 4.64
N GLU A 162 10.53 -19.77 4.75
CA GLU A 162 9.62 -19.71 3.59
C GLU A 162 9.72 -18.36 2.88
N ASN A 163 9.71 -17.26 3.63
CA ASN A 163 9.82 -15.91 3.05
C ASN A 163 11.15 -15.70 2.31
N MET A 164 12.26 -16.19 2.87
CA MET A 164 13.55 -16.16 2.19
C MET A 164 13.52 -16.98 0.88
N GLU A 165 12.91 -18.15 0.88
CA GLU A 165 12.78 -18.99 -0.32
C GLU A 165 11.86 -18.34 -1.37
N GLN A 166 10.79 -17.64 -0.94
CA GLN A 166 9.96 -16.84 -1.83
C GLN A 166 10.80 -15.74 -2.53
N GLY A 167 11.65 -15.03 -1.80
CA GLY A 167 12.53 -14.01 -2.38
C GLY A 167 13.51 -14.58 -3.38
N LYS A 168 14.22 -15.65 -3.00
CA LYS A 168 15.14 -16.34 -3.90
C LYS A 168 14.44 -16.79 -5.20
N ARG A 169 13.25 -17.37 -5.06
CA ARG A 169 12.46 -17.82 -6.21
C ARG A 169 11.99 -16.67 -7.10
N TYR A 170 11.62 -15.54 -6.51
CA TYR A 170 11.28 -14.33 -7.25
C TYR A 170 12.42 -13.90 -8.18
N TYR A 171 13.65 -13.75 -7.66
CA TYR A 171 14.81 -13.33 -8.45
C TYR A 171 15.25 -14.37 -9.48
N GLU A 172 15.07 -15.67 -9.22
CA GLU A 172 15.31 -16.73 -10.22
C GLU A 172 14.37 -16.61 -11.43
N ILE A 173 13.09 -16.27 -11.18
CA ILE A 173 12.10 -16.08 -12.25
C ILE A 173 12.40 -14.76 -12.98
N GLU A 174 12.64 -13.67 -12.25
CA GLU A 174 12.90 -12.33 -12.80
C GLU A 174 14.09 -12.36 -13.78
N ALA A 175 15.13 -13.10 -13.48
CA ALA A 175 16.29 -13.26 -14.35
C ALA A 175 15.97 -13.85 -15.74
N THR A 176 14.81 -14.47 -15.93
CA THR A 176 14.39 -15.14 -17.17
C THR A 176 13.08 -14.63 -17.73
N ASP A 177 12.16 -14.20 -16.89
CA ASP A 177 10.81 -13.74 -17.27
C ASP A 177 10.25 -12.75 -16.23
N GLU A 178 10.46 -11.46 -16.49
CA GLU A 178 9.99 -10.36 -15.63
C GLU A 178 8.47 -10.39 -15.41
N ALA A 179 7.68 -10.68 -16.44
CA ALA A 179 6.22 -10.69 -16.32
C ALA A 179 5.74 -11.80 -15.36
N SER A 180 6.38 -12.97 -15.44
CA SER A 180 6.09 -14.09 -14.53
C SER A 180 6.57 -13.80 -13.10
N SER A 181 7.67 -13.07 -12.90
CA SER A 181 8.15 -12.70 -11.57
C SER A 181 7.19 -11.74 -10.88
N VAL A 182 6.67 -10.74 -11.60
CA VAL A 182 5.65 -9.82 -11.09
C VAL A 182 4.40 -10.58 -10.63
N ARG A 183 3.88 -11.50 -11.45
CA ARG A 183 2.72 -12.33 -11.06
C ARG A 183 3.02 -13.18 -9.83
N TYR A 184 4.19 -13.83 -9.80
CA TYR A 184 4.62 -14.63 -8.64
C TYR A 184 4.65 -13.80 -7.35
N ARG A 185 5.20 -12.58 -7.41
CA ARG A 185 5.26 -11.67 -6.26
C ARG A 185 3.87 -11.32 -5.75
N GLU A 186 2.97 -10.90 -6.64
CA GLU A 186 1.58 -10.57 -6.27
C GLU A 186 0.87 -11.75 -5.59
N ASP A 187 1.00 -12.97 -6.15
CA ASP A 187 0.41 -14.18 -5.58
C ASP A 187 0.96 -14.48 -4.17
N ARG A 188 2.28 -14.28 -3.96
CA ARG A 188 2.89 -14.45 -2.63
C ARG A 188 2.46 -13.37 -1.65
N MET A 189 2.35 -12.13 -2.09
CA MET A 189 1.84 -11.03 -1.25
C MET A 189 0.41 -11.32 -0.76
N VAL A 190 -0.46 -11.80 -1.64
CA VAL A 190 -1.84 -12.21 -1.27
C VAL A 190 -1.82 -13.34 -0.25
N GLU A 191 -1.01 -14.38 -0.48
CA GLU A 191 -0.91 -15.53 0.43
C GLU A 191 -0.39 -15.12 1.81
N ASN A 192 0.68 -14.31 1.84
CA ASN A 192 1.29 -13.79 3.06
C ASN A 192 0.32 -12.87 3.82
N PHE A 193 -0.36 -11.96 3.11
CA PHE A 193 -1.39 -11.10 3.67
C PHE A 193 -2.51 -11.91 4.33
N ARG A 194 -3.09 -12.86 3.58
CA ARG A 194 -4.20 -13.67 4.08
C ARG A 194 -3.82 -14.47 5.32
N ARG A 195 -2.60 -15.04 5.34
CA ARG A 195 -2.08 -15.77 6.50
C ARG A 195 -2.03 -14.86 7.73
N SER A 196 -1.36 -13.69 7.61
CA SER A 196 -1.24 -12.73 8.71
C SER A 196 -2.60 -12.23 9.20
N TYR A 197 -3.49 -11.88 8.28
CA TYR A 197 -4.81 -11.36 8.64
C TYR A 197 -5.69 -12.43 9.30
N GLN A 198 -5.68 -13.68 8.80
CA GLN A 198 -6.41 -14.79 9.41
C GLN A 198 -5.90 -15.13 10.81
N GLU A 199 -4.59 -15.01 11.06
CA GLU A 199 -4.01 -15.18 12.40
C GLU A 199 -4.56 -14.12 13.38
N LEU A 200 -4.72 -12.87 12.95
CA LEU A 200 -5.33 -11.81 13.75
C LEU A 200 -6.82 -12.05 13.96
N GLU A 201 -7.58 -12.38 12.91
CA GLU A 201 -9.02 -12.65 13.01
C GLU A 201 -9.33 -13.87 13.89
N ALA A 202 -8.43 -14.85 13.96
CA ALA A 202 -8.59 -16.01 14.84
C ALA A 202 -8.57 -15.64 16.34
N VAL A 203 -7.97 -14.50 16.69
CA VAL A 203 -7.86 -14.01 18.07
C VAL A 203 -8.95 -12.98 18.38
N ARG A 204 -9.23 -12.07 17.45
CA ARG A 204 -10.20 -10.98 17.59
C ARG A 204 -10.62 -10.46 16.24
N ARG A 205 -11.83 -9.84 16.13
CA ARG A 205 -12.14 -8.95 15.01
C ARG A 205 -11.08 -7.84 14.97
N THR A 206 -10.44 -7.64 13.83
CA THR A 206 -9.35 -6.68 13.70
C THR A 206 -9.49 -5.90 12.41
N ASP A 207 -9.70 -4.59 12.55
CA ASP A 207 -9.56 -3.65 11.45
C ASP A 207 -8.06 -3.37 11.25
N ILE A 208 -7.62 -3.25 10.00
CA ILE A 208 -6.21 -3.05 9.68
C ILE A 208 -6.02 -1.97 8.63
N MET A 209 -4.87 -1.29 8.69
CA MET A 209 -4.36 -0.46 7.62
C MET A 209 -3.23 -1.19 6.90
N GLY A 210 -3.17 -1.04 5.57
CA GLY A 210 -2.07 -1.55 4.74
C GLY A 210 -1.50 -0.45 3.84
N ILE A 211 -0.18 -0.38 3.72
CA ILE A 211 0.58 0.56 2.89
C ILE A 211 1.31 -0.23 1.81
N TYR A 212 1.01 0.06 0.55
CA TYR A 212 1.56 -0.66 -0.61
C TYR A 212 1.78 0.30 -1.77
N GLY A 213 2.73 0.01 -2.63
CA GLY A 213 2.87 0.71 -3.91
C GLY A 213 1.54 0.73 -4.66
N SER A 214 1.19 1.86 -5.26
CA SER A 214 -0.13 2.11 -5.87
C SER A 214 -0.56 1.06 -6.90
N THR A 215 0.40 0.36 -7.51
CA THR A 215 0.12 -0.71 -8.48
C THR A 215 -0.46 -1.96 -7.85
N HIS A 216 -0.21 -2.23 -6.56
CA HIS A 216 -0.67 -3.41 -5.83
C HIS A 216 -2.11 -3.26 -5.32
N ILE A 217 -2.61 -2.03 -5.18
CA ILE A 217 -3.94 -1.75 -4.65
C ILE A 217 -5.03 -1.55 -5.73
N VAL A 218 -4.71 -1.84 -7.00
CA VAL A 218 -5.66 -1.70 -8.11
C VAL A 218 -6.67 -2.85 -8.09
N GLU A 219 -7.95 -2.52 -8.02
CA GLU A 219 -9.07 -3.49 -8.07
C GLU A 219 -9.72 -3.61 -9.45
N SER A 220 -9.48 -2.64 -10.35
CA SER A 220 -10.11 -2.61 -11.68
C SER A 220 -9.56 -3.68 -12.61
N GLU A 221 -10.40 -4.18 -13.52
CA GLU A 221 -10.01 -5.14 -14.57
C GLU A 221 -9.25 -4.51 -15.75
N TYR A 222 -8.76 -3.27 -15.56
CA TYR A 222 -8.06 -2.56 -16.61
C TYR A 222 -6.68 -3.21 -16.88
N ARG A 223 -6.45 -3.70 -18.09
CA ARG A 223 -5.17 -4.18 -18.61
C ARG A 223 -4.44 -5.23 -17.76
N ASN A 224 -4.96 -6.45 -17.67
CA ASN A 224 -4.31 -7.57 -16.96
C ASN A 224 -3.99 -7.26 -15.49
N SER A 225 -4.83 -6.47 -14.81
CA SER A 225 -4.72 -6.21 -13.37
C SER A 225 -5.38 -7.29 -12.51
N ASP A 226 -5.98 -8.29 -13.12
CA ASP A 226 -6.65 -9.42 -12.47
C ASP A 226 -5.76 -10.20 -11.49
N PHE A 227 -4.45 -10.14 -11.67
CA PHE A 227 -3.47 -10.74 -10.77
C PHE A 227 -2.95 -9.79 -9.66
N ARG A 228 -3.34 -8.50 -9.65
CA ARG A 228 -2.90 -7.56 -8.62
C ARG A 228 -3.44 -7.94 -7.25
N MET A 229 -2.67 -7.61 -6.20
CA MET A 229 -2.96 -8.01 -4.83
C MET A 229 -4.37 -7.61 -4.39
N ALA A 230 -4.74 -6.33 -4.49
CA ALA A 230 -6.05 -5.86 -4.05
C ALA A 230 -7.18 -6.49 -4.85
N LYS A 231 -7.01 -6.72 -6.16
CA LYS A 231 -8.01 -7.44 -6.98
C LYS A 231 -8.25 -8.85 -6.49
N GLN A 232 -7.19 -9.60 -6.19
CA GLN A 232 -7.31 -10.95 -5.62
C GLN A 232 -7.92 -10.92 -4.21
N LEU A 233 -7.56 -9.94 -3.38
CA LEU A 233 -8.12 -9.78 -2.04
C LEU A 233 -9.61 -9.40 -2.08
N SER A 234 -10.05 -8.58 -3.05
CA SER A 234 -11.45 -8.21 -3.20
C SER A 234 -12.38 -9.41 -3.43
N GLU A 235 -11.89 -10.48 -4.08
CA GLU A 235 -12.62 -11.72 -4.26
C GLU A 235 -12.89 -12.47 -2.93
N ASN A 236 -12.03 -12.23 -1.91
CA ASN A 236 -12.14 -12.90 -0.61
C ASN A 236 -12.86 -12.04 0.43
N TYR A 237 -12.65 -10.72 0.40
CA TYR A 237 -13.10 -9.81 1.45
C TYR A 237 -14.27 -8.93 1.02
N GLY A 238 -14.51 -8.77 -0.31
CA GLY A 238 -15.66 -8.04 -0.85
C GLY A 238 -15.76 -6.62 -0.30
N GLU A 239 -16.92 -6.29 0.28
CA GLU A 239 -17.20 -4.96 0.82
C GLU A 239 -16.38 -4.56 2.05
N HIS A 240 -15.65 -5.51 2.65
CA HIS A 240 -14.74 -5.22 3.77
C HIS A 240 -13.34 -4.76 3.32
N LEU A 241 -13.07 -4.76 2.03
CA LEU A 241 -11.82 -4.23 1.46
C LEU A 241 -12.06 -2.83 0.91
N HIS A 242 -11.26 -1.87 1.39
CA HIS A 242 -11.28 -0.49 0.93
C HIS A 242 -9.90 -0.13 0.39
N THR A 243 -9.84 0.37 -0.83
CA THR A 243 -8.59 0.82 -1.44
C THR A 243 -8.61 2.31 -1.71
N LYS A 244 -7.48 2.98 -1.50
CA LYS A 244 -7.32 4.40 -1.80
C LYS A 244 -5.92 4.70 -2.30
N ASP A 245 -5.81 5.15 -3.54
CA ASP A 245 -4.55 5.57 -4.15
C ASP A 245 -4.19 7.01 -3.73
N LEU A 246 -3.26 7.16 -2.78
CA LEU A 246 -2.81 8.45 -2.28
C LEU A 246 -2.01 9.24 -3.32
N THR A 247 -1.48 8.58 -4.35
CA THR A 247 -0.80 9.26 -5.46
C THR A 247 -1.75 10.14 -6.27
N GLN A 248 -3.06 9.91 -6.15
CA GLN A 248 -4.12 10.69 -6.80
C GLN A 248 -4.63 11.85 -5.94
N GLU A 249 -4.16 12.00 -4.70
CA GLU A 249 -4.54 13.12 -3.85
C GLU A 249 -3.81 14.41 -4.27
N PRO A 250 -4.54 15.51 -4.49
CA PRO A 250 -3.92 16.80 -4.82
C PRO A 250 -3.20 17.40 -3.60
N ASP A 251 -2.22 18.27 -3.86
CA ASP A 251 -1.56 19.07 -2.82
C ASP A 251 -2.52 20.07 -2.21
N ARG A 252 -3.37 20.63 -3.04
CA ARG A 252 -4.43 21.56 -2.68
C ARG A 252 -5.49 21.61 -3.76
N ILE A 253 -6.63 22.15 -3.42
CA ILE A 253 -7.74 22.40 -4.34
C ILE A 253 -7.82 23.93 -4.53
N ASP A 254 -7.73 24.33 -5.79
CA ASP A 254 -7.85 25.71 -6.26
C ASP A 254 -9.11 25.85 -7.14
N THR A 255 -9.35 27.04 -7.65
CA THR A 255 -10.30 27.30 -8.75
C THR A 255 -9.56 27.96 -9.91
N LEU A 256 -9.84 27.51 -11.13
CA LEU A 256 -9.29 28.12 -12.35
C LEU A 256 -10.45 28.56 -13.26
N GLU A 257 -10.32 29.78 -13.78
CA GLU A 257 -11.21 30.26 -14.84
C GLU A 257 -10.63 29.89 -16.20
N VAL A 258 -11.38 29.10 -16.98
CA VAL A 258 -10.97 28.63 -18.31
C VAL A 258 -12.12 28.87 -19.29
N ILE A 259 -11.88 29.65 -20.34
CA ILE A 259 -12.88 30.05 -21.35
C ILE A 259 -14.19 30.58 -20.70
N GLY A 260 -14.05 31.45 -19.70
CA GLY A 260 -15.22 32.10 -19.06
C GLY A 260 -16.04 31.18 -18.14
N LYS A 261 -15.57 29.98 -17.82
CA LYS A 261 -16.15 29.08 -16.84
C LYS A 261 -15.16 28.77 -15.73
N THR A 262 -15.62 28.76 -14.49
CA THR A 262 -14.81 28.42 -13.33
C THR A 262 -14.90 26.92 -13.04
N TYR A 263 -13.74 26.27 -12.87
CA TYR A 263 -13.60 24.87 -12.52
C TYR A 263 -12.92 24.70 -11.17
N THR A 264 -13.31 23.69 -10.42
CA THR A 264 -12.47 23.17 -9.33
C THR A 264 -11.21 22.56 -9.94
N ALA A 265 -10.04 22.92 -9.40
CA ALA A 265 -8.75 22.55 -9.95
C ALA A 265 -7.87 21.92 -8.86
N SER A 266 -7.62 20.64 -9.00
CA SER A 266 -6.73 19.88 -8.11
C SER A 266 -5.28 20.07 -8.52
N TYR A 267 -4.47 20.67 -7.64
CA TYR A 267 -3.04 20.93 -7.86
C TYR A 267 -2.18 19.72 -7.46
N PHE A 268 -1.28 19.30 -8.33
CA PHE A 268 -0.41 18.13 -8.13
C PHE A 268 1.08 18.46 -8.08
N GLY A 269 1.43 19.71 -7.81
CA GLY A 269 2.82 20.12 -7.65
C GLY A 269 3.45 20.68 -8.92
N GLU A 270 4.76 20.84 -8.85
CA GLU A 270 5.57 21.43 -9.91
C GLU A 270 6.78 20.53 -10.26
N GLN A 271 7.29 20.69 -11.47
CA GLN A 271 8.48 20.01 -11.96
C GLN A 271 9.45 21.01 -12.54
N ASP A 272 10.73 20.87 -12.17
CA ASP A 272 11.82 21.58 -12.81
C ASP A 272 12.04 20.99 -14.22
N ILE A 273 11.89 21.83 -15.23
CA ILE A 273 12.13 21.50 -16.64
C ILE A 273 13.18 22.45 -17.25
N SER A 274 14.06 23.03 -16.43
CA SER A 274 15.10 23.96 -16.87
C SER A 274 16.10 23.35 -17.86
N MET A 275 16.18 22.04 -17.96
CA MET A 275 16.92 21.32 -19.00
C MET A 275 16.31 21.51 -20.39
N VAL A 276 15.04 21.90 -20.49
CA VAL A 276 14.37 22.19 -21.77
C VAL A 276 14.55 23.67 -22.07
N LYS A 277 15.21 23.95 -23.21
CA LYS A 277 15.50 25.34 -23.63
C LYS A 277 14.24 26.21 -23.65
N GLY A 278 14.29 27.31 -22.91
CA GLY A 278 13.20 28.28 -22.85
C GLY A 278 12.23 28.08 -21.71
N TYR A 279 12.34 26.98 -20.93
CA TYR A 279 11.48 26.67 -19.81
C TYR A 279 12.26 26.67 -18.48
N LYS A 280 11.56 26.85 -17.35
CA LYS A 280 12.08 26.68 -15.99
C LYS A 280 11.30 25.63 -15.23
N ILE A 281 10.00 25.85 -15.04
CA ILE A 281 9.11 25.04 -14.22
C ILE A 281 7.81 24.81 -14.97
N ARG A 282 7.18 23.69 -14.75
CA ARG A 282 5.77 23.46 -15.09
C ARG A 282 5.01 23.03 -13.85
N LYS A 283 3.76 23.51 -13.72
CA LYS A 283 2.85 23.21 -12.62
C LYS A 283 1.59 22.57 -13.17
N PHE A 284 1.00 21.62 -12.42
CA PHE A 284 -0.08 20.80 -12.91
C PHE A 284 -1.35 20.97 -12.10
N TRP A 285 -2.45 21.21 -12.78
CA TRP A 285 -3.80 21.15 -12.23
C TRP A 285 -4.65 20.18 -13.05
N ARG A 286 -5.45 19.34 -12.37
CA ARG A 286 -6.54 18.62 -13.00
C ARG A 286 -7.82 19.44 -12.83
N LEU A 287 -8.51 19.72 -13.91
CA LEU A 287 -9.82 20.39 -13.89
C LEU A 287 -10.88 19.32 -13.63
N GLU A 288 -11.50 19.37 -12.46
CA GLU A 288 -12.48 18.37 -12.08
C GLU A 288 -13.77 18.51 -12.87
N ASP A 289 -14.36 17.38 -13.28
CA ASP A 289 -15.60 17.30 -14.07
C ASP A 289 -15.61 18.09 -15.39
N ALA A 290 -14.42 18.39 -15.93
CA ALA A 290 -14.27 19.27 -17.10
C ALA A 290 -14.36 18.54 -18.45
N TYR A 291 -14.25 17.20 -18.48
CA TYR A 291 -14.07 16.44 -19.72
C TYR A 291 -15.16 16.72 -20.78
N GLU A 292 -16.42 16.73 -20.37
CA GLU A 292 -17.55 16.94 -21.30
C GLU A 292 -17.54 18.31 -21.94
N ASP A 293 -17.01 19.35 -21.28
CA ASP A 293 -16.90 20.71 -21.80
C ASP A 293 -15.77 20.84 -22.84
N PHE A 294 -14.76 19.97 -22.79
CA PHE A 294 -13.53 20.11 -23.60
C PHE A 294 -13.34 19.03 -24.65
N LYS A 295 -14.03 17.89 -24.59
CA LYS A 295 -13.80 16.73 -25.46
C LYS A 295 -13.94 16.99 -26.96
N GLU A 296 -14.71 18.00 -27.36
CA GLU A 296 -14.93 18.36 -28.74
C GLU A 296 -13.96 19.45 -29.26
N LEU A 297 -13.06 19.95 -28.39
CA LEU A 297 -12.10 20.96 -28.83
C LEU A 297 -11.03 20.36 -29.75
N PRO A 298 -10.56 21.13 -30.76
CA PRO A 298 -9.50 20.68 -31.64
C PRO A 298 -8.21 20.35 -30.87
N THR A 299 -7.63 19.18 -31.13
CA THR A 299 -6.37 18.77 -30.55
C THR A 299 -5.27 18.77 -31.61
N PRO A 300 -4.39 19.80 -31.65
CA PRO A 300 -3.21 19.79 -32.53
C PRO A 300 -2.30 18.61 -32.13
N ARG A 301 -1.28 18.33 -32.99
CA ARG A 301 -0.42 17.14 -32.81
C ARG A 301 0.48 17.15 -31.54
N GLU A 302 0.44 18.20 -30.71
CA GLU A 302 1.23 18.26 -29.46
C GLU A 302 0.62 17.34 -28.42
N ILE A 303 1.44 16.44 -27.90
CA ILE A 303 1.07 15.49 -26.85
C ILE A 303 1.96 15.67 -25.64
N LEU A 304 1.45 15.28 -24.45
CA LEU A 304 2.23 15.13 -23.24
C LEU A 304 2.04 13.68 -22.72
N PRO A 305 3.11 12.85 -22.74
CA PRO A 305 3.08 11.48 -22.25
C PRO A 305 2.79 11.39 -20.74
N ALA A 306 2.21 10.27 -20.31
CA ALA A 306 1.87 10.03 -18.91
C ALA A 306 3.03 10.22 -17.94
N ASP A 307 4.23 9.76 -18.28
CA ASP A 307 5.44 9.88 -17.47
C ASP A 307 5.87 11.33 -17.18
N ASN A 308 5.26 12.29 -17.87
CA ASN A 308 5.52 13.70 -17.62
C ASN A 308 4.60 14.33 -16.58
N TYR A 309 3.66 13.56 -16.04
CA TYR A 309 2.74 14.04 -15.00
C TYR A 309 3.20 13.60 -13.61
N PRO A 310 3.04 14.44 -12.58
CA PRO A 310 3.30 14.07 -11.19
C PRO A 310 2.18 13.19 -10.59
N VAL A 311 1.19 12.83 -11.38
CA VAL A 311 0.02 12.05 -11.01
C VAL A 311 -0.28 11.04 -12.12
N LYS A 312 -0.78 9.85 -11.76
CA LYS A 312 -1.23 8.87 -12.75
C LYS A 312 -2.44 9.41 -13.50
N ILE A 313 -2.32 9.55 -14.81
CA ILE A 313 -3.41 10.03 -15.66
C ILE A 313 -4.39 8.91 -15.99
N GLN A 314 -5.66 9.28 -16.16
CA GLN A 314 -6.75 8.39 -16.56
C GLN A 314 -7.51 8.98 -17.77
N ALA A 315 -8.18 8.13 -18.53
CA ALA A 315 -9.08 8.60 -19.57
C ALA A 315 -10.23 9.45 -18.96
N GLY A 316 -10.66 10.46 -19.67
CA GLY A 316 -11.71 11.37 -19.21
C GLY A 316 -11.21 12.50 -18.31
N GLN A 317 -9.90 12.72 -18.22
CA GLN A 317 -9.33 13.81 -17.43
C GLN A 317 -8.89 15.00 -18.30
N VAL A 318 -8.97 16.19 -17.73
CA VAL A 318 -8.52 17.45 -18.33
C VAL A 318 -7.49 18.10 -17.39
N PHE A 319 -6.36 18.52 -17.96
CA PHE A 319 -5.28 19.14 -17.19
C PHE A 319 -5.00 20.54 -17.72
N ALA A 320 -4.81 21.48 -16.80
CA ALA A 320 -4.21 22.79 -17.05
C ALA A 320 -2.76 22.75 -16.57
N VAL A 321 -1.82 23.09 -17.44
CA VAL A 321 -0.38 23.10 -17.13
C VAL A 321 0.16 24.51 -17.34
N GLU A 322 0.66 25.09 -16.24
CA GLU A 322 1.31 26.40 -16.25
C GLU A 322 2.82 26.21 -16.49
N TYR A 323 3.34 26.82 -17.52
CA TYR A 323 4.78 26.84 -17.81
C TYR A 323 5.37 28.18 -17.45
N LEU A 324 6.32 28.21 -16.51
CA LEU A 324 7.17 29.36 -16.25
C LEU A 324 8.35 29.32 -17.20
N MET A 325 8.48 30.34 -18.04
CA MET A 325 9.51 30.44 -19.05
C MET A 325 10.83 31.01 -18.47
N SER A 326 11.95 30.83 -19.18
CA SER A 326 13.26 31.34 -18.76
C SER A 326 13.34 32.86 -18.70
N ASP A 327 12.51 33.56 -19.45
CA ASP A 327 12.39 35.03 -19.44
C ASP A 327 11.48 35.57 -18.34
N GLY A 328 10.86 34.69 -17.54
CA GLY A 328 9.94 35.03 -16.45
C GLY A 328 8.49 35.15 -16.88
N SER A 329 8.17 34.98 -18.16
CA SER A 329 6.79 34.92 -18.64
C SER A 329 6.13 33.59 -18.27
N THR A 330 4.80 33.55 -18.35
CA THR A 330 3.99 32.36 -18.05
C THR A 330 3.14 32.00 -19.26
N GLU A 331 3.11 30.71 -19.63
CA GLU A 331 2.25 30.16 -20.66
C GLU A 331 1.36 29.08 -20.06
N TRP A 332 0.06 29.11 -20.32
CA TRP A 332 -0.88 28.05 -19.96
C TRP A 332 -1.15 27.16 -21.17
N LYS A 333 -1.04 25.84 -20.96
CA LYS A 333 -1.43 24.82 -21.94
C LYS A 333 -2.44 23.88 -21.31
N TYR A 334 -3.42 23.48 -22.09
CA TYR A 334 -4.50 22.61 -21.63
C TYR A 334 -4.45 21.30 -22.39
N TYR A 335 -4.60 20.19 -21.67
CA TYR A 335 -4.45 18.86 -22.21
C TYR A 335 -5.65 18.00 -21.83
N ILE A 336 -6.06 17.12 -22.73
CA ILE A 336 -7.15 16.16 -22.51
C ILE A 336 -6.65 14.73 -22.66
N SER A 337 -7.04 13.87 -21.74
CA SER A 337 -6.84 12.43 -21.81
C SER A 337 -8.10 11.76 -22.29
N ASP A 338 -8.15 11.40 -23.57
CA ASP A 338 -9.29 10.75 -24.22
C ASP A 338 -9.17 9.22 -24.29
N GLY A 339 -8.23 8.64 -23.54
CA GLY A 339 -7.94 7.22 -23.56
C GLY A 339 -6.99 6.78 -24.68
N THR A 340 -6.48 7.72 -25.51
CA THR A 340 -5.47 7.39 -26.52
C THR A 340 -4.15 6.97 -25.88
N GLU A 341 -3.55 5.95 -26.46
CA GLU A 341 -2.25 5.42 -26.02
C GLU A 341 -1.20 5.52 -27.12
N GLN A 342 0.05 5.71 -26.68
CA GLN A 342 1.22 5.62 -27.52
C GLN A 342 2.28 4.77 -26.82
N ASN A 343 2.83 3.78 -27.51
CA ASN A 343 3.80 2.83 -26.97
C ASN A 343 3.34 2.13 -25.66
N GLY A 344 2.03 1.86 -25.56
CA GLY A 344 1.45 1.18 -24.40
C GLY A 344 1.18 2.08 -23.19
N GLN A 345 1.42 3.39 -23.29
CA GLN A 345 1.14 4.38 -22.24
C GLN A 345 0.03 5.33 -22.68
N LEU A 346 -0.79 5.77 -21.73
CA LEU A 346 -1.73 6.86 -21.97
C LEU A 346 -0.96 8.13 -22.33
N ILE A 347 -1.56 8.91 -23.23
CA ILE A 347 -1.09 10.26 -23.57
C ILE A 347 -2.21 11.25 -23.35
N THR A 348 -1.83 12.51 -23.14
CA THR A 348 -2.75 13.63 -23.24
C THR A 348 -2.47 14.42 -24.50
N LYS A 349 -3.52 14.96 -25.09
CA LYS A 349 -3.46 15.79 -26.30
C LYS A 349 -3.67 17.25 -25.92
N ARG A 350 -2.78 18.14 -26.40
CA ARG A 350 -2.98 19.57 -26.20
C ARG A 350 -4.26 20.02 -26.91
N MET A 351 -5.08 20.79 -26.23
CA MET A 351 -6.26 21.43 -26.78
C MET A 351 -5.94 22.81 -27.33
N LYS A 352 -6.60 23.20 -28.38
CA LYS A 352 -6.55 24.58 -28.88
C LYS A 352 -7.66 25.37 -28.17
N MET A 353 -7.24 26.25 -27.27
CA MET A 353 -8.14 27.20 -26.60
C MET A 353 -8.31 28.43 -27.47
N GLU A 354 -9.51 28.71 -27.92
CA GLU A 354 -9.82 29.91 -28.72
C GLU A 354 -10.28 31.07 -27.84
#